data_363d7ea700b96657fea251c0acfc01e9
#
_entry.id   363d7ea700b96657fea251c0acfc01e9
#
_cell.length_a   1.000
_cell.length_b   1.000
_cell.length_c   1.000
_cell.angle_alpha   90.00
_cell.angle_beta   90.00
_cell.angle_gamma   90.00
#
_symmetry.space_group_name_H-M   'P 1'
#
loop_
_entity.id
_entity.type
_entity.pdbx_description
1 polymer ?
#
loop_
_entity_poly.entity_id
_entity_poly.type
_entity_poly.pdbx_seq_one_letter_code
_entity_poly.pdbx_strand_id
1 'polypeptide(L)'
;MICLYCDSTTSKVVDSREISKGIRRRRECLKCNKRFTTYEIIQTKSVIVTKSDGRVEQFDEEKIWNSLNKACAKRPISNRSLNKIILDIESEIEFSGKNEISTKKIGRKIMEELENLDRVAYIRYASVYREFENIESFKKEIDSLLSSEKNKSKLK
;
A
#
# COMPACT_ATOMS: atom_id res chain seq x y z
N MET A 1 25.33 10.64 15.65
CA MET A 1 24.59 11.07 14.43
C MET A 1 25.28 12.31 13.88
N ILE A 2 25.56 12.36 12.58
CA ILE A 2 26.35 13.41 11.95
C ILE A 2 25.48 14.66 11.72
N CYS A 3 26.01 15.84 12.04
CA CYS A 3 25.35 17.11 11.80
C CYS A 3 25.38 17.45 10.30
N LEU A 4 24.24 17.76 9.72
CA LEU A 4 24.09 18.09 8.29
C LEU A 4 24.78 19.42 7.86
N TYR A 5 25.28 20.18 8.83
CA TYR A 5 25.84 21.52 8.57
C TYR A 5 27.35 21.65 8.80
N CYS A 6 27.91 20.74 9.61
CA CYS A 6 29.33 20.83 9.97
C CYS A 6 30.01 19.48 10.24
N ASP A 7 29.35 18.38 9.87
CA ASP A 7 29.81 16.99 9.97
C ASP A 7 30.24 16.54 11.38
N SER A 8 29.95 17.34 12.42
CA SER A 8 30.21 16.96 13.82
C SER A 8 29.32 15.80 14.24
N THR A 9 29.86 14.86 14.97
CA THR A 9 29.14 13.68 15.49
C THR A 9 28.42 13.95 16.81
N THR A 10 28.62 15.11 17.44
CA THR A 10 28.09 15.47 18.75
C THR A 10 26.83 16.34 18.63
N SER A 11 25.71 15.85 19.15
CA SER A 11 24.46 16.58 19.22
C SER A 11 23.67 16.21 20.46
N LYS A 12 22.86 17.13 20.99
CA LYS A 12 21.89 16.88 22.05
C LYS A 12 20.47 16.86 21.50
N VAL A 13 19.58 16.10 22.13
CA VAL A 13 18.15 16.11 21.85
C VAL A 13 17.51 17.25 22.62
N VAL A 14 16.79 18.13 21.91
CA VAL A 14 16.12 19.31 22.50
C VAL A 14 14.63 19.04 22.70
N ASP A 15 14.01 18.25 21.79
CA ASP A 15 12.61 17.87 21.86
C ASP A 15 12.43 16.45 21.28
N SER A 16 11.52 15.68 21.88
CA SER A 16 11.20 14.32 21.43
C SER A 16 9.70 14.12 21.50
N ARG A 17 9.10 13.64 20.39
CA ARG A 17 7.65 13.39 20.30
C ARG A 17 7.39 12.07 19.61
N GLU A 18 6.44 11.31 20.12
CA GLU A 18 5.95 10.13 19.45
C GLU A 18 5.14 10.52 18.21
N ILE A 19 5.30 9.73 17.16
CA ILE A 19 4.53 9.80 15.92
C ILE A 19 4.00 8.40 15.60
N SER A 20 3.03 8.28 14.70
CA SER A 20 2.32 7.03 14.40
C SER A 20 3.23 5.82 14.09
N LYS A 21 4.41 6.03 13.52
CA LYS A 21 5.35 4.95 13.13
C LYS A 21 6.75 5.11 13.77
N GLY A 22 6.88 5.88 14.89
CA GLY A 22 8.20 6.06 15.52
C GLY A 22 8.32 7.29 16.41
N ILE A 23 9.52 7.86 16.45
CA ILE A 23 9.83 9.03 17.30
C ILE A 23 10.45 10.13 16.42
N ARG A 24 9.88 11.31 16.49
CA ARG A 24 10.48 12.53 15.93
C ARG A 24 11.34 13.20 16.99
N ARG A 25 12.62 13.43 16.70
CA ARG A 25 13.54 14.14 17.61
C ARG A 25 14.07 15.41 16.97
N ARG A 26 13.98 16.53 17.70
CA ARG A 26 14.66 17.78 17.35
C ARG A 26 16.02 17.79 18.05
N ARG A 27 17.09 17.91 17.27
CA ARG A 27 18.47 17.87 17.76
C ARG A 27 19.15 19.21 17.54
N GLU A 28 20.11 19.52 18.41
CA GLU A 28 20.98 20.69 18.31
C GLU A 28 22.43 20.24 18.29
N CYS A 29 23.17 20.66 17.27
CA CYS A 29 24.60 20.36 17.18
C CYS A 29 25.37 21.11 18.24
N LEU A 30 26.23 20.42 18.99
CA LEU A 30 27.05 21.07 20.02
C LEU A 30 28.21 21.89 19.46
N LYS A 31 28.59 21.70 18.18
CA LYS A 31 29.68 22.45 17.53
C LYS A 31 29.17 23.71 16.82
N CYS A 32 28.12 23.64 16.03
CA CYS A 32 27.65 24.78 15.24
C CYS A 32 26.29 25.36 15.70
N ASN A 33 25.71 24.84 16.78
CA ASN A 33 24.44 25.23 17.39
C ASN A 33 23.22 25.19 16.45
N LYS A 34 23.39 24.70 15.22
CA LYS A 34 22.27 24.54 14.30
C LYS A 34 21.37 23.36 14.69
N ARG A 35 20.08 23.54 14.46
CA ARG A 35 19.04 22.54 14.79
C ARG A 35 18.63 21.77 13.56
N PHE A 36 18.42 20.48 13.72
CA PHE A 36 17.91 19.59 12.70
C PHE A 36 16.94 18.57 13.32
N THR A 37 16.09 18.00 12.50
CA THR A 37 15.09 17.02 12.93
C THR A 37 15.50 15.64 12.42
N THR A 38 15.35 14.62 13.25
CA THR A 38 15.53 13.22 12.88
C THR A 38 14.27 12.44 13.20
N TYR A 39 14.03 11.39 12.42
CA TYR A 39 12.97 10.42 12.64
C TYR A 39 13.60 9.06 12.93
N GLU A 40 13.22 8.48 14.06
CA GLU A 40 13.52 7.10 14.38
C GLU A 40 12.29 6.28 14.06
N ILE A 41 12.35 5.48 13.01
CA ILE A 41 11.25 4.64 12.56
C ILE A 41 11.59 3.20 12.89
N ILE A 42 10.64 2.48 13.47
CA ILE A 42 10.79 1.04 13.70
C ILE A 42 10.82 0.38 12.33
N GLN A 43 11.96 -0.18 12.00
CA GLN A 43 12.09 -0.95 10.78
C GLN A 43 11.53 -2.35 11.04
N THR A 44 10.30 -2.59 10.62
CA THR A 44 9.73 -3.93 10.56
C THR A 44 10.48 -4.77 9.51
N LYS A 45 10.47 -6.09 9.67
CA LYS A 45 11.12 -6.99 8.69
C LYS A 45 10.63 -6.64 7.30
N SER A 46 11.56 -6.42 6.37
CA SER A 46 11.23 -6.17 4.97
C SER A 46 10.47 -7.39 4.40
N VAL A 47 9.23 -7.16 4.01
CA VAL A 47 8.44 -8.18 3.32
C VAL A 47 8.88 -8.24 1.87
N ILE A 48 9.08 -9.44 1.39
CA ILE A 48 9.49 -9.74 0.02
C ILE A 48 8.25 -10.04 -0.81
N VAL A 49 8.17 -9.46 -2.00
CA VAL A 49 7.09 -9.72 -2.97
C VAL A 49 7.64 -10.52 -4.13
N THR A 50 7.09 -11.71 -4.33
CA THR A 50 7.42 -12.57 -5.48
C THR A 50 6.45 -12.29 -6.62
N LYS A 51 6.99 -11.91 -7.79
CA LYS A 51 6.24 -11.65 -9.01
C LYS A 51 5.88 -12.94 -9.76
N SER A 52 4.94 -12.86 -10.71
CA SER A 52 4.52 -13.99 -11.54
C SER A 52 5.64 -14.58 -12.40
N ASP A 53 6.64 -13.77 -12.74
CA ASP A 53 7.84 -14.14 -13.50
C ASP A 53 9.01 -14.67 -12.63
N GLY A 54 8.77 -14.83 -11.31
CA GLY A 54 9.77 -15.30 -10.34
C GLY A 54 10.72 -14.24 -9.81
N ARG A 55 10.66 -13.00 -10.30
CA ARG A 55 11.45 -11.90 -9.74
C ARG A 55 10.97 -11.56 -8.32
N VAL A 56 11.91 -11.11 -7.51
CA VAL A 56 11.70 -10.79 -6.11
C VAL A 56 12.01 -9.32 -5.89
N GLU A 57 11.11 -8.61 -5.21
CA GLU A 57 11.31 -7.20 -4.83
C GLU A 57 10.81 -6.94 -3.41
N GLN A 58 11.19 -5.83 -2.81
CA GLN A 58 10.63 -5.41 -1.54
C GLN A 58 9.18 -4.96 -1.70
N PHE A 59 8.36 -5.22 -0.67
CA PHE A 59 7.00 -4.69 -0.60
C PHE A 59 7.07 -3.16 -0.63
N ASP A 60 6.30 -2.58 -1.53
CA ASP A 60 6.27 -1.14 -1.79
C ASP A 60 4.82 -0.66 -1.80
N GLU A 61 4.46 0.02 -0.72
CA GLU A 61 3.11 0.59 -0.52
C GLU A 61 2.76 1.60 -1.63
N GLU A 62 3.75 2.39 -2.11
CA GLU A 62 3.51 3.37 -3.18
C GLU A 62 3.09 2.72 -4.50
N LYS A 63 3.62 1.54 -4.81
CA LYS A 63 3.20 0.81 -6.02
C LYS A 63 1.74 0.39 -5.93
N ILE A 64 1.29 -0.08 -4.77
CA ILE A 64 -0.11 -0.45 -4.54
C ILE A 64 -0.99 0.80 -4.61
N TRP A 65 -0.61 1.88 -3.91
CA TRP A 65 -1.30 3.15 -3.95
C TRP A 65 -1.47 3.68 -5.37
N ASN A 66 -0.40 3.70 -6.16
CA ASN A 66 -0.43 4.17 -7.55
C ASN A 66 -1.33 3.30 -8.44
N SER A 67 -1.34 1.98 -8.24
CA SER A 67 -2.21 1.07 -9.00
C SER A 67 -3.68 1.28 -8.67
N LEU A 68 -4.02 1.44 -7.38
CA LEU A 68 -5.37 1.76 -6.90
C LEU A 68 -5.84 3.13 -7.43
N ASN A 69 -5.02 4.17 -7.35
CA ASN A 69 -5.36 5.50 -7.86
C ASN A 69 -5.66 5.49 -9.36
N LYS A 70 -4.88 4.75 -10.15
CA LYS A 70 -5.14 4.61 -11.60
C LYS A 70 -6.48 3.93 -11.87
N ALA A 71 -6.79 2.85 -11.15
CA ALA A 71 -8.07 2.14 -11.30
C ALA A 71 -9.26 3.01 -10.85
N CYS A 72 -9.10 3.74 -9.75
CA CYS A 72 -10.16 4.56 -9.14
C CYS A 72 -10.25 5.99 -9.70
N ALA A 73 -9.43 6.36 -10.69
CA ALA A 73 -9.42 7.72 -11.26
C ALA A 73 -10.81 8.14 -11.77
N LYS A 74 -11.28 9.32 -11.35
CA LYS A 74 -12.59 9.88 -11.66
C LYS A 74 -13.77 9.06 -11.10
N ARG A 75 -13.55 8.21 -10.10
CA ARG A 75 -14.61 7.55 -9.34
C ARG A 75 -14.81 8.25 -7.99
N PRO A 76 -16.04 8.24 -7.43
CA PRO A 76 -16.35 8.89 -6.15
C PRO A 76 -15.85 8.03 -4.97
N ILE A 77 -14.57 7.70 -4.97
CA ILE A 77 -13.91 6.87 -3.96
C ILE A 77 -12.98 7.77 -3.16
N SER A 78 -13.10 7.71 -1.83
CA SER A 78 -12.26 8.53 -0.95
C SER A 78 -10.85 7.95 -0.80
N ASN A 79 -9.85 8.81 -0.64
CA ASN A 79 -8.49 8.38 -0.30
C ASN A 79 -8.45 7.54 0.98
N ARG A 80 -9.38 7.79 1.91
CA ARG A 80 -9.51 7.00 3.14
C ARG A 80 -9.87 5.54 2.86
N SER A 81 -10.74 5.29 1.87
CA SER A 81 -11.11 3.94 1.45
C SER A 81 -9.93 3.21 0.81
N LEU A 82 -9.14 3.92 -0.01
CA LEU A 82 -7.94 3.35 -0.63
C LEU A 82 -6.86 3.03 0.41
N ASN A 83 -6.62 3.94 1.36
CA ASN A 83 -5.70 3.69 2.46
C ASN A 83 -6.12 2.48 3.32
N LYS A 84 -7.43 2.30 3.53
CA LYS A 84 -7.93 1.13 4.25
C LYS A 84 -7.53 -0.17 3.55
N ILE A 85 -7.69 -0.26 2.24
CA ILE A 85 -7.28 -1.45 1.46
C ILE A 85 -5.80 -1.76 1.68
N ILE A 86 -4.95 -0.75 1.67
CA ILE A 86 -3.50 -0.92 1.87
C ILE A 86 -3.20 -1.43 3.28
N LEU A 87 -3.82 -0.82 4.30
CA LEU A 87 -3.66 -1.24 5.70
C LEU A 87 -4.14 -2.67 5.92
N ASP A 88 -5.24 -3.08 5.27
CA ASP A 88 -5.75 -4.45 5.38
C ASP A 88 -4.78 -5.46 4.73
N ILE A 89 -4.11 -5.09 3.64
CA ILE A 89 -3.04 -5.90 3.01
C ILE A 89 -1.82 -5.98 3.92
N GLU A 90 -1.34 -4.86 4.47
CA GLU A 90 -0.21 -4.83 5.40
C GLU A 90 -0.49 -5.70 6.64
N SER A 91 -1.68 -5.57 7.22
CA SER A 91 -2.11 -6.37 8.38
C SER A 91 -2.12 -7.87 8.05
N GLU A 92 -2.63 -8.27 6.87
CA GLU A 92 -2.64 -9.67 6.46
C GLU A 92 -1.21 -10.22 6.30
N ILE A 93 -0.29 -9.42 5.78
CA ILE A 93 1.12 -9.79 5.66
C ILE A 93 1.73 -10.01 7.05
N GLU A 94 1.52 -9.07 7.98
CA GLU A 94 2.02 -9.14 9.34
C GLU A 94 1.47 -10.36 10.09
N PHE A 95 0.15 -10.60 10.02
CA PHE A 95 -0.49 -11.76 10.66
C PHE A 95 -0.07 -13.09 10.05
N SER A 96 0.31 -13.13 8.78
CA SER A 96 0.76 -14.37 8.14
C SER A 96 2.08 -14.90 8.73
N GLY A 97 2.84 -14.07 9.43
CA GLY A 97 4.18 -14.38 9.96
C GLY A 97 5.22 -14.72 8.88
N LYS A 98 4.84 -14.62 7.60
CA LYS A 98 5.71 -14.90 6.47
C LYS A 98 6.35 -13.59 5.99
N ASN A 99 7.66 -13.66 5.74
CA ASN A 99 8.39 -12.52 5.16
C ASN A 99 8.23 -12.43 3.62
N GLU A 100 7.35 -13.24 3.04
CA GLU A 100 7.15 -13.33 1.60
C GLU A 100 5.65 -13.40 1.25
N ILE A 101 5.25 -12.62 0.23
CA ILE A 101 3.90 -12.64 -0.34
C ILE A 101 3.99 -12.59 -1.87
N SER A 102 3.10 -13.29 -2.57
CA SER A 102 3.05 -13.19 -4.04
C SER A 102 2.20 -12.02 -4.50
N THR A 103 2.58 -11.41 -5.65
CA THR A 103 1.76 -10.37 -6.31
C THR A 103 0.35 -10.87 -6.61
N LYS A 104 0.19 -12.16 -6.92
CA LYS A 104 -1.13 -12.79 -7.13
C LYS A 104 -2.01 -12.71 -5.88
N LYS A 105 -1.44 -12.87 -4.68
CA LYS A 105 -2.20 -12.77 -3.45
C LYS A 105 -2.61 -11.32 -3.17
N ILE A 106 -1.68 -10.37 -3.33
CA ILE A 106 -1.96 -8.92 -3.19
C ILE A 106 -3.06 -8.50 -4.16
N GLY A 107 -2.92 -8.83 -5.44
CA GLY A 107 -3.87 -8.45 -6.46
C GLY A 107 -5.26 -9.05 -6.25
N ARG A 108 -5.35 -10.30 -5.77
CA ARG A 108 -6.64 -10.91 -5.41
C ARG A 108 -7.31 -10.12 -4.29
N LYS A 109 -6.58 -9.77 -3.24
CA LYS A 109 -7.12 -8.97 -2.13
C LYS A 109 -7.62 -7.61 -2.59
N ILE A 110 -6.84 -6.92 -3.43
CA ILE A 110 -7.27 -5.65 -4.03
C ILE A 110 -8.57 -5.82 -4.83
N MET A 111 -8.68 -6.87 -5.62
CA MET A 111 -9.88 -7.14 -6.42
C MET A 111 -11.10 -7.41 -5.56
N GLU A 112 -10.97 -8.20 -4.49
CA GLU A 112 -12.05 -8.48 -3.52
C GLU A 112 -12.57 -7.18 -2.88
N GLU A 113 -11.67 -6.28 -2.47
CA GLU A 113 -12.06 -4.99 -1.90
C GLU A 113 -12.68 -4.04 -2.93
N LEU A 114 -12.12 -3.97 -4.15
CA LEU A 114 -12.66 -3.13 -5.22
C LEU A 114 -14.02 -3.61 -5.71
N GLU A 115 -14.29 -4.92 -5.75
CA GLU A 115 -15.60 -5.48 -6.15
C GLU A 115 -16.72 -4.95 -5.24
N ASN A 116 -16.44 -4.83 -3.94
CA ASN A 116 -17.38 -4.31 -2.97
C ASN A 116 -17.46 -2.77 -2.96
N LEU A 117 -16.40 -2.09 -3.34
CA LEU A 117 -16.28 -0.63 -3.27
C LEU A 117 -16.82 0.05 -4.54
N ASP A 118 -16.35 -0.38 -5.71
CA ASP A 118 -16.75 0.18 -7.01
C ASP A 118 -16.40 -0.78 -8.16
N ARG A 119 -17.40 -1.31 -8.82
CA ARG A 119 -17.25 -2.31 -9.88
C ARG A 119 -16.54 -1.78 -11.13
N VAL A 120 -16.66 -0.49 -11.42
CA VAL A 120 -15.92 0.11 -12.54
C VAL A 120 -14.45 0.16 -12.24
N ALA A 121 -14.08 0.55 -10.99
CA ALA A 121 -12.70 0.48 -10.52
C ALA A 121 -12.17 -0.97 -10.53
N TYR A 122 -12.99 -1.93 -10.10
CA TYR A 122 -12.66 -3.36 -10.20
C TYR A 122 -12.31 -3.77 -11.62
N ILE A 123 -13.17 -3.50 -12.61
CA ILE A 123 -12.95 -3.89 -14.02
C ILE A 123 -11.69 -3.23 -14.57
N ARG A 124 -11.45 -1.97 -14.24
CA ARG A 124 -10.23 -1.24 -14.66
C ARG A 124 -8.97 -1.85 -14.06
N TYR A 125 -9.01 -2.25 -12.79
CA TYR A 125 -7.92 -2.95 -12.14
C TYR A 125 -7.72 -4.34 -12.74
N ALA A 126 -8.81 -5.11 -12.91
CA ALA A 126 -8.80 -6.44 -13.47
C ALA A 126 -8.25 -6.48 -14.89
N SER A 127 -8.53 -5.46 -15.73
CA SER A 127 -8.04 -5.38 -17.11
C SER A 127 -6.52 -5.38 -17.23
N VAL A 128 -5.82 -4.91 -16.20
CA VAL A 128 -4.35 -4.91 -16.15
C VAL A 128 -3.82 -6.12 -15.38
N TYR A 129 -4.50 -6.48 -14.28
CA TYR A 129 -4.02 -7.50 -13.36
C TYR A 129 -4.23 -8.93 -13.85
N ARG A 130 -5.37 -9.23 -14.51
CA ARG A 130 -5.76 -10.60 -14.91
C ARG A 130 -5.18 -11.06 -16.25
N GLU A 131 -4.48 -10.20 -17.00
CA GLU A 131 -3.89 -10.57 -18.30
C GLU A 131 -4.89 -11.39 -19.16
N PHE A 132 -6.04 -10.78 -19.50
CA PHE A 132 -7.05 -11.46 -20.28
C PHE A 132 -6.53 -11.86 -21.67
N GLU A 133 -6.68 -13.12 -22.05
CA GLU A 133 -6.20 -13.66 -23.32
C GLU A 133 -6.99 -13.13 -24.53
N ASN A 134 -8.27 -12.83 -24.32
CA ASN A 134 -9.17 -12.37 -25.38
C ASN A 134 -10.35 -11.58 -24.81
N ILE A 135 -11.12 -10.96 -25.72
CA ILE A 135 -12.29 -10.12 -25.37
C ILE A 135 -13.40 -10.95 -24.72
N GLU A 136 -13.55 -12.22 -25.12
CA GLU A 136 -14.56 -13.13 -24.58
C GLU A 136 -14.34 -13.42 -23.10
N SER A 137 -13.10 -13.64 -22.68
CA SER A 137 -12.75 -13.85 -21.27
C SER A 137 -13.00 -12.59 -20.44
N PHE A 138 -12.70 -11.41 -20.99
CA PHE A 138 -13.01 -10.12 -20.35
C PHE A 138 -14.53 -9.90 -20.24
N LYS A 139 -15.30 -10.23 -21.28
CA LYS A 139 -16.76 -10.15 -21.26
C LYS A 139 -17.35 -11.05 -20.18
N LYS A 140 -16.89 -12.31 -20.06
CA LYS A 140 -17.34 -13.22 -19.00
C LYS A 140 -17.14 -12.65 -17.60
N GLU A 141 -16.05 -11.95 -17.36
CA GLU A 141 -15.79 -11.28 -16.08
C GLU A 141 -16.84 -10.18 -15.81
N ILE A 142 -17.15 -9.37 -16.81
CA ILE A 142 -18.19 -8.33 -16.70
C ILE A 142 -19.58 -8.98 -16.45
N ASP A 143 -19.92 -10.02 -17.19
CA ASP A 143 -21.20 -10.73 -17.04
C ASP A 143 -21.33 -11.38 -15.64
N SER A 144 -20.24 -11.88 -15.09
CA SER A 144 -20.18 -12.42 -13.72
C SER A 144 -20.50 -11.34 -12.68
N LEU A 145 -19.90 -10.15 -12.83
CA LEU A 145 -20.17 -9.02 -11.93
C LEU A 145 -21.62 -8.54 -11.99
N LEU A 146 -22.22 -8.52 -13.18
CA LEU A 146 -23.63 -8.14 -13.37
C LEU A 146 -24.57 -9.18 -12.76
N SER A 147 -24.21 -10.46 -12.82
CA SER A 147 -25.00 -11.56 -12.26
C SER A 147 -24.99 -11.56 -10.72
N SER A 148 -23.86 -11.21 -10.12
CA SER A 148 -23.73 -11.08 -8.65
C SER A 148 -24.61 -9.97 -8.07
N GLU A 149 -24.93 -8.95 -8.87
CA GLU A 149 -25.85 -7.86 -8.49
C GLU A 149 -27.31 -8.32 -8.38
N LYS A 150 -27.76 -9.11 -9.34
CA LYS A 150 -29.14 -9.61 -9.36
C LYS A 150 -29.46 -10.51 -8.16
N ASN A 151 -28.45 -11.19 -7.62
CA ASN A 151 -28.60 -12.03 -6.44
C ASN A 151 -28.58 -11.23 -5.12
N LYS A 152 -27.81 -10.14 -5.03
CA LYS A 152 -27.80 -9.26 -3.84
C LYS A 152 -29.08 -8.40 -3.73
N SER A 153 -29.75 -8.08 -4.86
CA SER A 153 -30.99 -7.30 -4.86
C SER A 153 -32.25 -8.14 -4.55
N LYS A 154 -32.17 -9.47 -4.65
CA LYS A 154 -33.28 -10.38 -4.31
C LYS A 154 -33.32 -10.80 -2.82
N LEU A 155 -32.30 -10.45 -2.05
CA LEU A 155 -32.14 -10.77 -0.63
C LEU A 155 -32.38 -9.56 0.30
N LYS A 156 -32.85 -8.44 -0.23
CA LYS A 156 -33.38 -7.29 0.49
C LYS A 156 -34.88 -7.15 0.22
#